data_ee08711c98648b4e61c5342d1841fcfb
#
_entry.id   ee08711c98648b4e61c5342d1841fcfb
#
_cell.length_a   1.000
_cell.length_b   1.000
_cell.length_c   1.000
_cell.angle_alpha   90.00
_cell.angle_beta   90.00
_cell.angle_gamma   90.00
#
_symmetry.space_group_name_H-M   'P 1'
#
loop_
_entity.id
_entity.type
_entity.pdbx_description
1 polymer ?
#
loop_
_entity_poly.entity_id
_entity_poly.type
_entity_poly.pdbx_seq_one_letter_code
_entity_poly.pdbx_strand_id
1 'polypeptide(L)'
;KDKVIDYLNNGGKVILVTGYTDEETPNIDVILSYMNLSIAKGLVVENDSNGYYRSPYYILPTQSSDSYTSGTYGKYLFLPYSQGIIVSEEVSTDETATGDITYDVFLSTSDSAFAKQDVSNAQDFSQGENDVNGPFALGVEAVKTLDDGDATLVVYGCEQLFTDDADSVVS
;
A
#
# COMPACT_ATOMS: atom_id res chain seq x y z
N LYS A 1 0.95 -11.66 14.97
CA LYS A 1 -0.30 -11.41 14.25
C LYS A 1 -1.52 -11.48 15.16
N ASP A 2 -1.70 -12.55 15.93
CA ASP A 2 -2.93 -12.81 16.70
C ASP A 2 -3.25 -11.66 17.67
N LYS A 3 -2.26 -11.15 18.40
CA LYS A 3 -2.43 -9.98 19.29
C LYS A 3 -2.85 -8.69 18.56
N VAL A 4 -2.41 -8.51 17.30
CA VAL A 4 -2.80 -7.34 16.49
C VAL A 4 -4.26 -7.49 16.07
N ILE A 5 -4.65 -8.69 15.64
CA ILE A 5 -6.04 -8.96 15.27
C ILE A 5 -6.96 -8.85 16.49
N ASP A 6 -6.56 -9.39 17.65
CA ASP A 6 -7.31 -9.21 18.88
C ASP A 6 -7.47 -7.73 19.26
N TYR A 7 -6.42 -6.92 19.06
CA TYR A 7 -6.48 -5.48 19.30
C TYR A 7 -7.43 -4.78 18.34
N LEU A 8 -7.39 -5.12 17.05
CA LEU A 8 -8.32 -4.61 16.04
C LEU A 8 -9.76 -5.04 16.36
N ASN A 9 -10.00 -6.31 16.74
CA ASN A 9 -11.33 -6.81 17.11
C ASN A 9 -11.96 -6.06 18.31
N ASN A 10 -11.14 -5.38 19.11
CA ASN A 10 -11.57 -4.54 20.22
C ASN A 10 -11.59 -3.03 19.85
N GLY A 11 -11.76 -2.68 18.58
CA GLY A 11 -11.82 -1.29 18.12
C GLY A 11 -10.47 -0.58 18.10
N GLY A 12 -9.37 -1.34 18.04
CA GLY A 12 -8.01 -0.80 18.03
C GLY A 12 -7.67 -0.10 16.69
N LYS A 13 -6.69 0.81 16.75
CA LYS A 13 -6.18 1.54 15.60
C LYS A 13 -4.71 1.20 15.40
N VAL A 14 -4.36 0.74 14.19
CA VAL A 14 -3.02 0.27 13.84
C VAL A 14 -2.50 1.02 12.62
N ILE A 15 -1.24 1.42 12.65
CA ILE A 15 -0.49 1.86 11.46
C ILE A 15 0.49 0.74 11.12
N LEU A 16 0.40 0.22 9.91
CA LEU A 16 1.28 -0.78 9.35
C LEU A 16 2.11 -0.13 8.23
N VAL A 17 3.41 -0.24 8.34
CA VAL A 17 4.34 0.22 7.30
C VAL A 17 5.01 -1.00 6.70
N THR A 18 4.91 -1.14 5.38
CA THR A 18 5.58 -2.18 4.60
C THR A 18 6.50 -1.54 3.58
N GLY A 19 7.32 -2.34 2.91
CA GLY A 19 8.18 -1.93 1.80
C GLY A 19 8.43 -3.13 0.91
N TYR A 20 9.02 -2.90 -0.25
CA TYR A 20 9.33 -3.99 -1.15
C TYR A 20 10.26 -5.02 -0.48
N THR A 21 9.85 -6.26 -0.56
CA THR A 21 10.65 -7.44 -0.18
C THR A 21 10.32 -8.60 -1.11
N ASP A 22 11.29 -9.44 -1.40
CA ASP A 22 11.13 -10.73 -2.09
C ASP A 22 10.87 -11.89 -1.11
N GLU A 23 10.91 -11.62 0.19
CA GLU A 23 10.59 -12.60 1.22
C GLU A 23 9.08 -12.73 1.45
N GLU A 24 8.65 -13.93 1.83
CA GLU A 24 7.26 -14.16 2.24
C GLU A 24 6.99 -13.55 3.62
N THR A 25 5.86 -12.83 3.73
CA THR A 25 5.46 -12.14 4.96
C THR A 25 4.13 -12.65 5.53
N PRO A 26 3.97 -13.95 5.81
CA PRO A 26 2.67 -14.58 6.10
C PRO A 26 1.94 -14.01 7.32
N ASN A 27 2.65 -13.40 8.26
CA ASN A 27 2.02 -12.75 9.41
C ASN A 27 1.43 -11.40 9.06
N ILE A 28 2.05 -10.67 8.14
CA ILE A 28 1.55 -9.41 7.59
C ILE A 28 0.32 -9.69 6.72
N ASP A 29 0.40 -10.71 5.85
CA ASP A 29 -0.69 -11.11 4.97
C ASP A 29 -1.97 -11.41 5.75
N VAL A 30 -1.86 -12.10 6.90
CA VAL A 30 -3.01 -12.38 7.77
C VAL A 30 -3.60 -11.10 8.37
N ILE A 31 -2.77 -10.10 8.75
CA ILE A 31 -3.27 -8.82 9.29
C ILE A 31 -3.98 -8.03 8.20
N LEU A 32 -3.41 -8.00 6.99
CA LEU A 32 -4.02 -7.32 5.85
C LEU A 32 -5.34 -7.98 5.43
N SER A 33 -5.36 -9.32 5.35
CA SER A 33 -6.56 -10.09 4.99
C SER A 33 -7.72 -9.86 5.96
N TYR A 34 -7.45 -9.58 7.25
CA TYR A 34 -8.48 -9.22 8.21
C TYR A 34 -9.27 -7.96 7.80
N MET A 35 -8.64 -7.06 7.03
CA MET A 35 -9.23 -5.85 6.46
C MET A 35 -9.48 -5.96 4.96
N ASN A 36 -9.57 -7.16 4.38
CA ASN A 36 -9.71 -7.43 2.93
C ASN A 36 -8.65 -6.69 2.08
N LEU A 37 -7.47 -6.51 2.62
CA LEU A 37 -6.31 -5.98 1.93
C LEU A 37 -5.33 -7.11 1.61
N SER A 38 -4.55 -6.93 0.55
CA SER A 38 -3.44 -7.82 0.22
C SER A 38 -2.27 -7.05 -0.37
N ILE A 39 -1.11 -7.70 -0.43
CA ILE A 39 0.09 -7.15 -1.07
C ILE A 39 0.12 -7.59 -2.53
N ALA A 40 0.34 -6.64 -3.43
CA ALA A 40 0.80 -6.95 -4.78
C ALA A 40 2.25 -7.42 -4.70
N LYS A 41 2.50 -8.70 -5.02
CA LYS A 41 3.88 -9.21 -5.03
C LYS A 41 4.69 -8.51 -6.11
N GLY A 42 5.92 -8.13 -5.78
CA GLY A 42 6.84 -7.46 -6.68
C GLY A 42 7.10 -5.99 -6.32
N LEU A 43 8.11 -5.43 -6.99
CA LEU A 43 8.46 -4.02 -6.88
C LEU A 43 7.51 -3.17 -7.72
N VAL A 44 6.90 -2.16 -7.13
CA VAL A 44 6.06 -1.24 -7.90
C VAL A 44 6.93 -0.40 -8.85
N VAL A 45 6.55 -0.43 -10.11
CA VAL A 45 7.14 0.33 -11.20
C VAL A 45 6.06 1.23 -11.80
N GLU A 46 6.32 2.53 -11.80
CA GLU A 46 5.44 3.51 -12.41
C GLU A 46 5.78 3.70 -13.88
N ASN A 47 4.80 3.61 -14.76
CA ASN A 47 5.00 3.72 -16.21
C ASN A 47 4.53 5.07 -16.79
N ASP A 48 3.86 5.91 -15.98
CA ASP A 48 3.60 7.31 -16.32
C ASP A 48 4.83 8.14 -15.94
N SER A 49 5.42 8.82 -16.92
CA SER A 49 6.60 9.68 -16.72
C SER A 49 6.39 10.85 -15.76
N ASN A 50 5.16 11.20 -15.42
CA ASN A 50 4.84 12.21 -14.42
C ASN A 50 4.72 11.63 -13.00
N GLY A 51 4.60 10.32 -12.88
CA GLY A 51 4.41 9.59 -11.62
C GLY A 51 5.70 9.08 -10.98
N TYR A 52 6.88 9.44 -11.50
CA TYR A 52 8.15 9.04 -10.89
C TYR A 52 9.25 10.08 -11.06
N TYR A 53 10.31 9.99 -10.23
CA TYR A 53 11.49 10.85 -10.28
C TYR A 53 12.74 10.06 -10.68
N ARG A 54 13.33 10.38 -11.84
CA ARG A 54 14.54 9.77 -12.42
C ARG A 54 14.41 8.27 -12.78
N SER A 55 13.88 7.44 -11.90
CA SER A 55 13.73 6.00 -12.09
C SER A 55 12.31 5.56 -11.82
N PRO A 56 11.75 4.62 -12.60
CA PRO A 56 10.34 4.23 -12.50
C PRO A 56 9.92 3.63 -11.14
N TYR A 57 10.85 3.20 -10.30
CA TYR A 57 10.60 2.73 -8.94
C TYR A 57 10.79 3.82 -7.85
N TYR A 58 10.99 5.07 -8.28
CA TYR A 58 11.01 6.26 -7.42
C TYR A 58 9.69 7.00 -7.56
N ILE A 59 8.67 6.45 -6.93
CA ILE A 59 7.29 6.85 -7.14
C ILE A 59 7.02 8.25 -6.58
N LEU A 60 6.31 9.06 -7.38
CA LEU A 60 5.66 10.30 -6.97
C LEU A 60 4.15 10.02 -6.98
N PRO A 61 3.55 9.62 -5.86
CA PRO A 61 2.18 9.16 -5.84
C PRO A 61 1.18 10.27 -6.12
N THR A 62 0.05 9.90 -6.67
CA THR A 62 -1.15 10.75 -6.63
C THR A 62 -1.62 10.83 -5.19
N GLN A 63 -1.89 12.05 -4.72
CA GLN A 63 -2.41 12.33 -3.39
C GLN A 63 -3.88 12.73 -3.48
N SER A 64 -4.74 12.10 -2.66
CA SER A 64 -6.11 12.59 -2.47
C SER A 64 -6.08 13.93 -1.69
N SER A 65 -7.16 14.67 -1.72
CA SER A 65 -7.32 15.93 -0.97
C SER A 65 -7.92 15.74 0.42
N ASP A 66 -7.87 14.53 0.95
CA ASP A 66 -8.45 14.16 2.25
C ASP A 66 -7.58 14.53 3.46
N SER A 67 -8.01 14.10 4.64
CA SER A 67 -7.36 14.43 5.91
C SER A 67 -5.92 13.90 6.03
N TYR A 68 -5.59 12.77 5.37
CA TYR A 68 -4.27 12.16 5.45
C TYR A 68 -3.23 12.91 4.64
N THR A 69 -3.63 13.54 3.54
CA THR A 69 -2.74 14.27 2.64
C THR A 69 -2.85 15.79 2.77
N SER A 70 -3.74 16.30 3.61
CA SER A 70 -3.99 17.74 3.74
C SER A 70 -2.75 18.58 4.04
N GLY A 71 -1.79 18.03 4.81
CA GLY A 71 -0.52 18.71 5.14
C GLY A 71 0.53 18.68 4.02
N THR A 72 0.41 17.75 3.09
CA THR A 72 1.35 17.50 1.99
C THR A 72 0.74 17.76 0.61
N TYR A 73 -0.56 18.03 0.55
CA TYR A 73 -1.26 18.26 -0.70
C TYR A 73 -0.61 19.40 -1.51
N GLY A 74 -0.36 19.13 -2.78
CA GLY A 74 0.38 20.05 -3.66
C GLY A 74 1.90 20.06 -3.49
N LYS A 75 2.44 19.20 -2.61
CA LYS A 75 3.88 18.91 -2.51
C LYS A 75 4.17 17.54 -3.10
N TYR A 76 5.38 17.34 -3.58
CA TYR A 76 5.81 16.01 -4.00
C TYR A 76 6.13 15.17 -2.77
N LEU A 77 5.50 14.00 -2.68
CA LEU A 77 5.96 12.90 -1.82
C LEU A 77 6.85 12.01 -2.65
N PHE A 78 7.84 11.41 -2.03
CA PHE A 78 8.80 10.53 -2.68
C PHE A 78 8.78 9.15 -2.01
N LEU A 79 8.34 8.15 -2.74
CA LEU A 79 8.13 6.78 -2.27
C LEU A 79 9.01 5.79 -3.06
N PRO A 80 10.30 5.67 -2.73
CA PRO A 80 11.18 4.72 -3.41
C PRO A 80 10.92 3.29 -2.93
N TYR A 81 11.08 2.32 -3.84
CA TYR A 81 10.98 0.88 -3.54
C TYR A 81 9.66 0.49 -2.87
N SER A 82 8.56 1.02 -3.40
CA SER A 82 7.23 0.78 -2.86
C SER A 82 6.73 -0.63 -3.16
N GLN A 83 5.89 -1.12 -2.25
CA GLN A 83 5.06 -2.30 -2.40
C GLN A 83 3.61 -1.88 -2.61
N GLY A 84 2.96 -2.46 -3.61
CA GLY A 84 1.56 -2.16 -3.90
C GLY A 84 0.61 -2.82 -2.91
N ILE A 85 -0.43 -2.12 -2.55
CA ILE A 85 -1.53 -2.63 -1.73
C ILE A 85 -2.75 -2.77 -2.63
N ILE A 86 -3.37 -3.95 -2.59
CA ILE A 86 -4.60 -4.26 -3.31
C ILE A 86 -5.76 -4.19 -2.32
N VAL A 87 -6.76 -3.40 -2.66
CA VAL A 87 -8.04 -3.34 -1.96
C VAL A 87 -8.99 -4.31 -2.65
N SER A 88 -9.39 -5.37 -1.95
CA SER A 88 -10.36 -6.33 -2.48
C SER A 88 -11.77 -5.78 -2.23
N GLU A 89 -12.45 -5.40 -3.31
CA GLU A 89 -13.88 -5.01 -3.26
C GLU A 89 -14.80 -6.24 -3.07
N GLU A 90 -14.26 -7.45 -3.10
CA GLU A 90 -15.05 -8.65 -2.87
C GLU A 90 -15.53 -8.67 -1.41
N VAL A 91 -16.81 -8.43 -1.25
CA VAL A 91 -17.54 -8.71 -0.01
C VAL A 91 -17.24 -10.18 0.32
N SER A 92 -16.53 -10.42 1.41
CA SER A 92 -16.31 -11.78 1.90
C SER A 92 -17.67 -12.50 1.96
N THR A 93 -17.83 -13.57 1.18
CA THR A 93 -19.00 -14.44 1.24
C THR A 93 -19.00 -15.30 2.50
N ASP A 94 -18.02 -15.11 3.37
CA ASP A 94 -17.96 -15.75 4.66
C ASP A 94 -18.89 -14.99 5.62
N GLU A 95 -20.02 -15.60 5.96
CA GLU A 95 -21.02 -15.05 6.90
C GLU A 95 -20.44 -14.77 8.31
N THR A 96 -19.18 -15.13 8.55
CA THR A 96 -18.45 -14.85 9.80
C THR A 96 -17.66 -13.52 9.74
N ALA A 97 -17.53 -12.88 8.58
CA ALA A 97 -16.93 -11.56 8.42
C ALA A 97 -17.94 -10.47 8.85
N THR A 98 -18.16 -10.36 10.15
CA THR A 98 -19.04 -9.33 10.72
C THR A 98 -18.43 -7.95 10.55
N GLY A 99 -19.13 -7.06 9.87
CA GLY A 99 -18.85 -5.64 9.77
C GLY A 99 -18.52 -5.17 8.34
N ASP A 100 -19.14 -4.06 7.93
CA ASP A 100 -18.80 -3.37 6.70
C ASP A 100 -17.40 -2.76 6.80
N ILE A 101 -16.57 -2.92 5.76
CA ILE A 101 -15.25 -2.29 5.69
C ILE A 101 -15.33 -1.17 4.64
N THR A 102 -14.89 0.02 5.04
CA THR A 102 -14.74 1.17 4.15
C THR A 102 -13.27 1.47 3.94
N TYR A 103 -12.93 1.98 2.75
CA TYR A 103 -11.54 2.27 2.38
C TYR A 103 -11.40 3.72 1.93
N ASP A 104 -10.30 4.34 2.34
CA ASP A 104 -9.83 5.62 1.84
C ASP A 104 -8.41 5.45 1.30
N VAL A 105 -8.26 5.47 -0.03
CA VAL A 105 -6.97 5.39 -0.70
C VAL A 105 -6.44 6.81 -0.88
N PHE A 106 -5.52 7.21 -0.01
CA PHE A 106 -5.00 8.58 0.00
C PHE A 106 -3.66 8.75 -0.73
N LEU A 107 -2.94 7.66 -1.05
CA LEU A 107 -1.78 7.63 -1.95
C LEU A 107 -1.96 6.49 -2.95
N SER A 108 -1.80 6.78 -4.25
CA SER A 108 -1.95 5.78 -5.31
C SER A 108 -0.94 5.97 -6.44
N THR A 109 -0.72 4.90 -7.20
CA THR A 109 -0.02 4.94 -8.49
C THR A 109 -0.97 5.39 -9.60
N SER A 110 -0.42 5.56 -10.81
CA SER A 110 -1.24 5.66 -12.04
C SER A 110 -1.79 4.30 -12.46
N ASP A 111 -2.76 4.31 -13.38
CA ASP A 111 -3.33 3.09 -13.98
C ASP A 111 -2.32 2.30 -14.81
N SER A 112 -1.22 2.92 -15.22
CA SER A 112 -0.17 2.28 -16.03
C SER A 112 0.93 1.63 -15.21
N ALA A 113 0.88 1.75 -13.89
CA ALA A 113 1.83 1.09 -12.99
C ALA A 113 1.67 -0.43 -12.98
N PHE A 114 2.73 -1.13 -12.63
CA PHE A 114 2.73 -2.58 -12.44
C PHE A 114 3.67 -2.99 -11.31
N ALA A 115 3.43 -4.14 -10.70
CA ALA A 115 4.32 -4.74 -9.72
C ALA A 115 5.20 -5.77 -10.42
N LYS A 116 6.50 -5.46 -10.55
CA LYS A 116 7.50 -6.28 -11.24
C LYS A 116 7.94 -7.43 -10.36
N GLN A 117 7.70 -8.66 -10.86
CA GLN A 117 7.99 -9.89 -10.12
C GLN A 117 9.49 -10.25 -10.17
N ASP A 118 10.15 -10.03 -11.31
CA ASP A 118 11.57 -10.33 -11.49
C ASP A 118 12.38 -9.04 -11.52
N VAL A 119 12.98 -8.69 -10.39
CA VAL A 119 13.85 -7.53 -10.21
C VAL A 119 15.34 -7.87 -10.27
N SER A 120 15.70 -9.11 -10.65
CA SER A 120 17.08 -9.57 -10.74
C SER A 120 17.92 -8.77 -11.75
N ASN A 121 17.27 -8.17 -12.75
CA ASN A 121 17.88 -7.22 -13.68
C ASN A 121 17.38 -5.79 -13.43
N ALA A 122 18.03 -5.10 -12.50
CA ALA A 122 17.68 -3.74 -12.08
C ALA A 122 17.77 -2.66 -13.21
N GLN A 123 18.10 -3.03 -14.44
CA GLN A 123 18.16 -2.11 -15.59
C GLN A 123 16.97 -2.29 -16.55
N ASP A 124 16.21 -3.36 -16.42
CA ASP A 124 15.02 -3.62 -17.24
C ASP A 124 13.74 -3.43 -16.43
N PHE A 125 13.11 -2.28 -16.61
CA PHE A 125 11.82 -1.94 -16.00
C PHE A 125 10.66 -2.13 -16.98
N SER A 126 10.83 -2.84 -18.07
CA SER A 126 9.72 -3.22 -18.95
C SER A 126 8.80 -4.22 -18.25
N GLN A 127 7.51 -4.08 -18.50
CA GLN A 127 6.51 -4.99 -17.94
C GLN A 127 6.64 -6.38 -18.59
N GLY A 128 6.69 -7.41 -17.76
CA GLY A 128 6.71 -8.82 -18.14
C GLY A 128 5.34 -9.48 -18.05
N GLU A 129 5.23 -10.70 -18.54
CA GLU A 129 3.96 -11.45 -18.56
C GLU A 129 3.44 -11.83 -17.16
N ASN A 130 4.34 -11.95 -16.18
CA ASN A 130 3.99 -12.34 -14.81
C ASN A 130 3.77 -11.14 -13.88
N ASP A 131 3.99 -9.92 -14.38
CA ASP A 131 3.84 -8.72 -13.56
C ASP A 131 2.36 -8.42 -13.30
N VAL A 132 2.06 -7.90 -12.12
CA VAL A 132 0.70 -7.59 -11.70
C VAL A 132 0.38 -6.16 -12.14
N ASN A 133 -0.74 -5.97 -12.83
CA ASN A 133 -1.19 -4.64 -13.25
C ASN A 133 -1.71 -3.82 -12.06
N GLY A 134 -1.40 -2.50 -12.06
CA GLY A 134 -2.02 -1.52 -11.19
C GLY A 134 -3.43 -1.07 -11.66
N PRO A 135 -3.97 0.01 -11.09
CA PRO A 135 -3.30 0.85 -10.10
C PRO A 135 -3.17 0.18 -8.73
N PHE A 136 -2.24 0.67 -7.90
CA PHE A 136 -2.05 0.22 -6.53
C PHE A 136 -2.30 1.35 -5.54
N ALA A 137 -2.87 1.02 -4.39
CA ALA A 137 -2.76 1.87 -3.22
C ALA A 137 -1.31 1.80 -2.69
N LEU A 138 -0.76 2.94 -2.31
CA LEU A 138 0.52 3.09 -1.61
C LEU A 138 0.33 3.65 -0.20
N GLY A 139 -0.85 4.18 0.07
CA GLY A 139 -1.36 4.58 1.36
C GLY A 139 -2.87 4.39 1.38
N VAL A 140 -3.38 3.60 2.33
CA VAL A 140 -4.80 3.30 2.47
C VAL A 140 -5.19 3.22 3.94
N GLU A 141 -6.34 3.80 4.29
CA GLU A 141 -7.06 3.52 5.53
C GLU A 141 -8.16 2.51 5.25
N ALA A 142 -8.24 1.48 6.06
CA ALA A 142 -9.35 0.55 6.12
C ALA A 142 -10.03 0.67 7.49
N VAL A 143 -11.33 0.93 7.49
CA VAL A 143 -12.15 1.03 8.71
C VAL A 143 -13.21 -0.06 8.68
N LYS A 144 -13.18 -0.94 9.68
CA LYS A 144 -14.14 -2.01 9.87
C LYS A 144 -15.07 -1.65 11.01
N THR A 145 -16.37 -1.57 10.71
CA THR A 145 -17.40 -1.31 11.73
C THR A 145 -17.62 -2.57 12.57
N LEU A 146 -17.55 -2.44 13.90
CA LEU A 146 -17.78 -3.48 14.87
C LEU A 146 -18.93 -3.07 15.80
N ASP A 147 -19.47 -4.01 16.59
CA ASP A 147 -20.58 -3.75 17.51
C ASP A 147 -20.23 -2.67 18.57
N ASP A 148 -18.98 -2.66 19.06
CA ASP A 148 -18.51 -1.79 20.13
C ASP A 148 -17.54 -0.67 19.66
N GLY A 149 -17.56 -0.31 18.37
CA GLY A 149 -16.71 0.74 17.80
C GLY A 149 -15.98 0.29 16.53
N ASP A 150 -15.15 1.16 15.94
CA ASP A 150 -14.51 0.91 14.66
C ASP A 150 -13.06 0.47 14.85
N ALA A 151 -12.68 -0.63 14.17
CA ALA A 151 -11.28 -1.00 13.97
C ALA A 151 -10.70 -0.22 12.80
N THR A 152 -9.51 0.33 12.95
CA THR A 152 -8.84 1.09 11.88
C THR A 152 -7.46 0.50 11.60
N LEU A 153 -7.17 0.22 10.32
CA LEU A 153 -5.85 -0.14 9.85
C LEU A 153 -5.40 0.85 8.77
N VAL A 154 -4.35 1.62 9.04
CA VAL A 154 -3.70 2.47 8.05
C VAL A 154 -2.46 1.75 7.56
N VAL A 155 -2.33 1.59 6.23
CA VAL A 155 -1.21 0.87 5.62
C VAL A 155 -0.45 1.80 4.70
N TYR A 156 0.88 1.81 4.84
CA TYR A 156 1.80 2.45 3.90
C TYR A 156 2.67 1.39 3.22
N GLY A 157 2.74 1.43 1.90
CA GLY A 157 3.52 0.51 1.07
C GLY A 157 4.97 0.95 0.84
N CYS A 158 5.48 1.90 1.62
CA CYS A 158 6.85 2.40 1.50
C CYS A 158 7.41 2.73 2.88
N GLU A 159 8.33 1.91 3.38
CA GLU A 159 8.99 2.13 4.67
C GLU A 159 9.91 3.37 4.65
N GLN A 160 10.49 3.68 3.49
CA GLN A 160 11.43 4.79 3.34
C GLN A 160 10.77 6.16 3.46
N LEU A 161 9.44 6.23 3.38
CA LEU A 161 8.69 7.44 3.70
C LEU A 161 8.92 7.90 5.16
N PHE A 162 9.32 7.00 6.05
CA PHE A 162 9.52 7.21 7.48
C PHE A 162 11.00 7.21 7.89
N THR A 163 11.92 7.25 6.93
CA THR A 163 13.38 7.29 7.15
C THR A 163 14.00 8.49 6.45
N ASP A 164 15.21 8.86 6.86
CA ASP A 164 15.97 9.97 6.25
C ASP A 164 16.73 9.50 4.99
N ASP A 165 16.66 8.22 4.62
CA ASP A 165 17.42 7.65 3.50
C ASP A 165 17.00 8.25 2.14
N ALA A 166 15.75 8.65 2.01
CA ALA A 166 15.22 9.26 0.80
C ALA A 166 15.81 10.64 0.51
N ASP A 167 16.25 11.39 1.52
CA ASP A 167 16.81 12.74 1.38
C ASP A 167 18.06 12.75 0.49
N SER A 168 18.84 11.67 0.50
CA SER A 168 20.04 11.54 -0.33
C SER A 168 19.76 11.44 -1.83
N VAL A 169 18.53 11.13 -2.22
CA VAL A 169 18.13 10.95 -3.62
C VAL A 169 17.57 12.25 -4.22
N VAL A 170 16.95 13.09 -3.40
CA VAL A 170 16.26 14.32 -3.83
C VAL A 170 17.02 15.61 -3.54
N SER A 171 18.20 15.52 -2.92
CA SER A 171 19.09 16.66 -2.60
C SER A 171 20.00 17.08 -3.77
#